data_c59f23ed7e6ae4030dc07fae882cb186
#
_entry.id   c59f23ed7e6ae4030dc07fae882cb186
#
_cell.length_a   1.000
_cell.length_b   1.000
_cell.length_c   1.000
_cell.angle_alpha   90.00
_cell.angle_beta   90.00
_cell.angle_gamma   90.00
#
_symmetry.space_group_name_H-M   'P 1'
#
loop_
_entity.id
_entity.type
_entity.pdbx_description
1 polymer ?
#
loop_
_entity_poly.entity_id
_entity_poly.type
_entity_poly.pdbx_seq_one_letter_code
_entity_poly.pdbx_strand_id
1 'polypeptide(L)'
;MKQRVKIYFTNDQKKCPVTYKLKRLIRASVRQTLCYEGYGQDCQVSVTFTDNEGIRVLNREYRGIDKETDVLSFPLISFEKSEEPPIDESQIMLGDIVLSLEKAQAQAEEFSHSPQRETAFLTVHSMLHLLGYDHVDSEEDDREMRRRQREILERMGLSVK
;
A
#
# COMPACT_ATOMS: atom_id res chain seq x y z
N MET A 1 -20.20 -12.56 9.30
CA MET A 1 -20.15 -12.46 7.84
C MET A 1 -18.75 -12.14 7.38
N LYS A 2 -18.36 -12.71 6.25
CA LYS A 2 -17.04 -12.45 5.70
C LYS A 2 -16.93 -11.01 5.19
N GLN A 3 -15.84 -10.34 5.56
CA GLN A 3 -15.49 -9.04 5.03
C GLN A 3 -15.27 -9.12 3.51
N ARG A 4 -15.84 -8.18 2.79
CA ARG A 4 -15.59 -8.04 1.35
C ARG A 4 -14.57 -6.93 1.13
N VAL A 5 -13.50 -7.29 0.46
CA VAL A 5 -12.46 -6.34 0.09
C VAL A 5 -12.34 -6.37 -1.43
N LYS A 6 -12.64 -5.25 -2.06
CA LYS A 6 -12.56 -5.13 -3.50
C LYS A 6 -11.37 -4.27 -3.87
N ILE A 7 -10.52 -4.79 -4.74
CA ILE A 7 -9.34 -4.08 -5.20
C ILE A 7 -9.46 -3.85 -6.70
N TYR A 8 -9.35 -2.58 -7.09
CA TYR A 8 -9.34 -2.20 -8.50
C TYR A 8 -7.91 -2.02 -8.94
N PHE A 9 -7.50 -2.75 -9.97
CA PHE A 9 -6.16 -2.67 -10.51
C PHE A 9 -6.16 -1.90 -11.83
N THR A 10 -5.23 -0.97 -11.96
CA THR A 10 -4.98 -0.23 -13.19
C THR A 10 -3.50 -0.35 -13.54
N ASN A 11 -3.20 -0.69 -14.79
CA ASN A 11 -1.81 -0.83 -15.24
C ASN A 11 -1.45 0.27 -16.25
N ASP A 12 -0.68 1.25 -15.81
CA ASP A 12 -0.24 2.40 -16.60
C ASP A 12 1.26 2.33 -16.91
N GLN A 13 1.79 1.13 -17.18
CA GLN A 13 3.21 0.97 -17.50
C GLN A 13 3.41 -0.27 -18.37
N LYS A 14 4.58 -0.36 -19.01
CA LYS A 14 4.91 -1.48 -19.91
C LYS A 14 6.25 -2.12 -19.58
N LYS A 15 6.93 -1.67 -18.53
CA LYS A 15 8.30 -2.13 -18.22
C LYS A 15 8.34 -3.43 -17.44
N CYS A 16 7.32 -3.66 -16.61
CA CYS A 16 7.26 -4.85 -15.76
C CYS A 16 5.95 -5.58 -15.99
N PRO A 17 5.96 -6.92 -16.07
CA PRO A 17 4.72 -7.66 -16.26
C PRO A 17 3.84 -7.60 -15.01
N VAL A 18 2.54 -7.41 -15.21
CA VAL A 18 1.54 -7.47 -14.16
C VAL A 18 0.88 -8.84 -14.26
N THR A 19 1.33 -9.75 -13.41
CA THR A 19 0.88 -11.14 -13.44
C THR A 19 -0.26 -11.36 -12.46
N TYR A 20 -0.96 -12.46 -12.61
CA TYR A 20 -1.97 -12.89 -11.64
C TYR A 20 -1.33 -13.13 -10.26
N LYS A 21 -0.13 -13.66 -10.22
CA LYS A 21 0.63 -13.86 -8.98
C LYS A 21 0.86 -12.55 -8.24
N LEU A 22 1.25 -11.50 -8.97
CA LEU A 22 1.47 -10.17 -8.40
C LEU A 22 0.18 -9.64 -7.79
N LYS A 23 -0.92 -9.70 -8.52
CA LYS A 23 -2.22 -9.23 -8.02
C LYS A 23 -2.66 -10.01 -6.78
N ARG A 24 -2.45 -11.32 -6.79
CA ARG A 24 -2.79 -12.17 -5.65
C ARG A 24 -1.98 -11.82 -4.41
N LEU A 25 -0.70 -11.53 -4.58
CA LEU A 25 0.17 -11.09 -3.49
C LEU A 25 -0.30 -9.75 -2.91
N ILE A 26 -0.68 -8.80 -3.77
CA ILE A 26 -1.20 -7.52 -3.33
C ILE A 26 -2.51 -7.69 -2.57
N ARG A 27 -3.41 -8.55 -3.07
CA ARG A 27 -4.65 -8.86 -2.35
C ARG A 27 -4.37 -9.41 -0.96
N ALA A 28 -3.41 -10.31 -0.85
CA ALA A 28 -3.02 -10.88 0.45
C ALA A 28 -2.45 -9.82 1.37
N SER A 29 -1.61 -8.92 0.84
CA SER A 29 -1.02 -7.83 1.62
C SER A 29 -2.09 -6.89 2.18
N VAL A 30 -3.07 -6.53 1.35
CA VAL A 30 -4.18 -5.67 1.76
C VAL A 30 -5.01 -6.36 2.84
N ARG A 31 -5.40 -7.62 2.63
CA ARG A 31 -6.23 -8.37 3.59
C ARG A 31 -5.52 -8.60 4.91
N GLN A 32 -4.25 -8.95 4.88
CA GLN A 32 -3.48 -9.17 6.10
C GLN A 32 -3.32 -7.89 6.91
N THR A 33 -3.13 -6.76 6.24
CA THR A 33 -3.06 -5.48 6.94
C THR A 33 -4.38 -5.14 7.61
N LEU A 34 -5.49 -5.29 6.90
CA LEU A 34 -6.83 -5.04 7.46
C LEU A 34 -7.11 -5.95 8.65
N CYS A 35 -6.75 -7.23 8.54
CA CYS A 35 -6.93 -8.20 9.60
C CYS A 35 -6.10 -7.83 10.84
N TYR A 36 -4.84 -7.51 10.63
CA TYR A 36 -3.93 -7.12 11.72
C TYR A 36 -4.45 -5.90 12.46
N GLU A 37 -4.99 -4.93 11.73
CA GLU A 37 -5.49 -3.67 12.30
C GLU A 37 -6.91 -3.77 12.84
N GLY A 38 -7.53 -4.92 12.72
CA GLY A 38 -8.90 -5.12 13.21
C GLY A 38 -9.96 -4.39 12.41
N TYR A 39 -9.64 -4.02 11.16
CA TYR A 39 -10.60 -3.34 10.30
C TYR A 39 -11.46 -4.36 9.58
N GLY A 40 -12.70 -4.55 10.05
CA GLY A 40 -13.59 -5.61 9.58
C GLY A 40 -14.68 -5.17 8.61
N GLN A 41 -14.74 -3.87 8.26
CA GLN A 41 -15.78 -3.36 7.37
C GLN A 41 -15.47 -3.69 5.91
N ASP A 42 -16.51 -3.84 5.10
CA ASP A 42 -16.37 -3.98 3.67
C ASP A 42 -15.74 -2.71 3.11
N CYS A 43 -14.76 -2.86 2.23
CA CYS A 43 -14.01 -1.73 1.73
C CYS A 43 -13.45 -1.97 0.34
N GLN A 44 -13.02 -0.87 -0.27
CA GLN A 44 -12.41 -0.86 -1.60
C GLN A 44 -11.06 -0.14 -1.54
N VAL A 45 -10.14 -0.59 -2.37
CA VAL A 45 -8.83 0.03 -2.54
C VAL A 45 -8.50 0.04 -4.03
N SER A 46 -7.98 1.14 -4.52
CA SER A 46 -7.49 1.24 -5.90
C SER A 46 -5.97 1.08 -5.91
N VAL A 47 -5.46 0.23 -6.77
CA VAL A 47 -4.01 0.01 -6.93
C VAL A 47 -3.64 0.28 -8.38
N THR A 48 -2.77 1.25 -8.60
CA THR A 48 -2.27 1.60 -9.93
C THR A 48 -0.79 1.25 -10.03
N PHE A 49 -0.45 0.52 -11.09
CA PHE A 49 0.94 0.21 -11.41
C PHE A 49 1.44 1.25 -12.41
N THR A 50 2.56 1.87 -12.08
CA THR A 50 3.20 2.86 -12.94
C THR A 50 4.70 2.57 -13.00
N ASP A 51 5.46 3.43 -13.70
CA ASP A 51 6.92 3.36 -13.76
C ASP A 51 7.53 4.58 -13.06
N ASN A 52 8.85 4.66 -13.06
CA ASN A 52 9.56 5.75 -12.39
C ASN A 52 9.16 7.13 -12.91
N GLU A 53 9.00 7.28 -14.22
CA GLU A 53 8.59 8.55 -14.80
C GLU A 53 7.17 8.91 -14.42
N GLY A 54 6.25 7.96 -14.46
CA GLY A 54 4.85 8.19 -14.08
C GLY A 54 4.69 8.60 -12.64
N ILE A 55 5.38 7.91 -11.72
CA ILE A 55 5.27 8.23 -10.29
C ILE A 55 5.99 9.53 -9.95
N ARG A 56 7.04 9.87 -10.68
CA ARG A 56 7.72 11.16 -10.53
C ARG A 56 6.77 12.32 -10.81
N VAL A 57 5.99 12.21 -11.89
CA VAL A 57 4.99 13.22 -12.25
C VAL A 57 3.96 13.40 -11.13
N LEU A 58 3.43 12.30 -10.62
CA LEU A 58 2.46 12.33 -9.53
C LEU A 58 3.05 12.90 -8.25
N ASN A 59 4.27 12.53 -7.91
CA ASN A 59 4.95 13.02 -6.73
C ASN A 59 5.17 14.54 -6.81
N ARG A 60 5.52 15.03 -7.99
CA ARG A 60 5.68 16.47 -8.24
C ARG A 60 4.35 17.21 -8.09
N GLU A 61 3.28 16.69 -8.70
CA GLU A 61 1.97 17.34 -8.70
C GLU A 61 1.31 17.36 -7.32
N TYR A 62 1.42 16.27 -6.57
CA TYR A 62 0.68 16.12 -5.31
C TYR A 62 1.50 16.40 -4.06
N ARG A 63 2.83 16.27 -4.12
CA ARG A 63 3.71 16.52 -2.98
C ARG A 63 4.74 17.61 -3.21
N GLY A 64 4.82 18.15 -4.42
CA GLY A 64 5.79 19.18 -4.77
C GLY A 64 7.24 18.66 -4.84
N ILE A 65 7.42 17.35 -4.91
CA ILE A 65 8.75 16.73 -4.95
C ILE A 65 8.97 16.15 -6.34
N ASP A 66 9.89 16.75 -7.10
CA ASP A 66 10.19 16.31 -8.46
C ASP A 66 11.23 15.19 -8.46
N LYS A 67 10.82 14.04 -7.92
CA LYS A 67 11.64 12.83 -7.84
C LYS A 67 10.77 11.61 -7.97
N GLU A 68 11.35 10.53 -8.52
CA GLU A 68 10.71 9.23 -8.48
C GLU A 68 10.66 8.71 -7.04
N THR A 69 9.68 7.88 -6.76
CA THR A 69 9.55 7.19 -5.47
C THR A 69 9.04 5.78 -5.74
N ASP A 70 8.92 4.97 -4.71
CA ASP A 70 8.46 3.59 -4.85
C ASP A 70 6.94 3.47 -4.78
N VAL A 71 6.32 4.17 -3.85
CA VAL A 71 4.87 4.08 -3.65
C VAL A 71 4.33 5.44 -3.19
N LEU A 72 3.12 5.75 -3.64
CA LEU A 72 2.35 6.91 -3.16
C LEU A 72 1.02 6.40 -2.61
N SER A 73 0.60 7.00 -1.51
CA SER A 73 -0.65 6.65 -0.84
C SER A 73 -1.55 7.88 -0.78
N PHE A 74 -2.79 7.72 -1.22
CA PHE A 74 -3.77 8.80 -1.24
C PHE A 74 -5.00 8.39 -0.41
N PRO A 75 -4.95 8.63 0.93
CA PRO A 75 -6.08 8.28 1.79
C PRO A 75 -7.31 9.11 1.46
N LEU A 76 -8.48 8.48 1.43
CA LEU A 76 -9.76 9.16 1.22
C LEU A 76 -10.56 9.30 2.50
N ILE A 77 -10.14 8.64 3.58
CA ILE A 77 -10.79 8.71 4.88
C ILE A 77 -9.79 9.25 5.89
N SER A 78 -10.24 10.23 6.69
CA SER A 78 -9.42 10.75 7.78
C SER A 78 -9.81 10.06 9.08
N PHE A 79 -8.96 9.17 9.56
CA PHE A 79 -9.18 8.49 10.83
C PHE A 79 -8.89 9.37 12.04
N GLU A 80 -8.15 10.46 11.84
CA GLU A 80 -7.80 11.39 12.91
C GLU A 80 -8.96 12.28 13.33
N LYS A 81 -9.89 12.56 12.42
CA LYS A 81 -11.00 13.48 12.67
C LYS A 81 -12.25 12.78 13.18
N SER A 82 -12.18 11.51 13.49
CA SER A 82 -13.32 10.71 13.91
C SER A 82 -14.54 10.86 12.98
N GLU A 83 -14.28 11.07 11.71
CA GLU A 83 -15.35 11.13 10.73
C GLU A 83 -15.96 9.76 10.58
N GLU A 84 -17.25 9.67 10.85
CA GLU A 84 -17.95 8.44 10.57
C GLU A 84 -18.01 8.26 9.06
N PRO A 85 -17.65 7.09 8.56
CA PRO A 85 -17.80 6.85 7.13
C PRO A 85 -19.24 7.05 6.72
N PRO A 86 -19.46 7.56 5.50
CA PRO A 86 -20.83 7.74 5.03
C PRO A 86 -21.61 6.44 5.18
N ILE A 87 -22.84 6.55 5.71
CA ILE A 87 -23.72 5.41 5.91
C ILE A 87 -24.25 4.98 4.54
N ASP A 88 -23.35 4.66 3.66
CA ASP A 88 -23.72 4.03 2.43
C ASP A 88 -23.52 2.53 2.64
N GLU A 89 -24.48 1.79 2.28
CA GLU A 89 -24.53 0.34 2.37
C GLU A 89 -23.47 -0.33 1.52
N SER A 90 -22.90 0.42 0.58
CA SER A 90 -21.81 -0.07 -0.26
C SER A 90 -20.49 0.00 0.48
N GLN A 91 -19.46 -0.46 -0.17
CA GLN A 91 -18.14 -0.53 0.39
C GLN A 91 -17.50 0.85 0.52
N ILE A 92 -16.76 1.05 1.58
CA ILE A 92 -16.03 2.28 1.84
C ILE A 92 -14.75 2.29 1.00
N MET A 93 -14.52 3.35 0.24
CA MET A 93 -13.26 3.52 -0.50
C MET A 93 -12.20 4.09 0.44
N LEU A 94 -11.22 3.27 0.78
CA LEU A 94 -10.13 3.66 1.68
C LEU A 94 -9.15 4.61 1.02
N GLY A 95 -8.85 4.40 -0.25
CA GLY A 95 -7.94 5.28 -0.96
C GLY A 95 -7.27 4.62 -2.15
N ASP A 96 -6.24 5.33 -2.66
CA ASP A 96 -5.47 4.90 -3.82
C ASP A 96 -4.04 4.60 -3.44
N ILE A 97 -3.52 3.51 -3.98
CA ILE A 97 -2.11 3.13 -3.86
C ILE A 97 -1.52 3.19 -5.27
N VAL A 98 -0.42 3.90 -5.44
CA VAL A 98 0.30 3.97 -6.71
C VAL A 98 1.69 3.38 -6.50
N LEU A 99 2.00 2.32 -7.25
CA LEU A 99 3.26 1.58 -7.12
C LEU A 99 4.09 1.73 -8.40
N SER A 100 5.36 2.10 -8.25
CA SER A 100 6.31 1.96 -9.33
C SER A 100 6.92 0.56 -9.28
N LEU A 101 6.49 -0.32 -10.18
CA LEU A 101 7.04 -1.67 -10.25
C LEU A 101 8.51 -1.65 -10.63
N GLU A 102 8.91 -0.70 -11.46
CA GLU A 102 10.30 -0.49 -11.85
C GLU A 102 11.16 -0.20 -10.62
N LYS A 103 10.72 0.70 -9.75
CA LYS A 103 11.43 1.06 -8.53
C LYS A 103 11.44 -0.10 -7.52
N ALA A 104 10.32 -0.78 -7.38
CA ALA A 104 10.22 -1.93 -6.49
C ALA A 104 11.21 -3.02 -6.89
N GLN A 105 11.35 -3.28 -8.17
CA GLN A 105 12.28 -4.28 -8.68
C GLN A 105 13.74 -3.88 -8.42
N ALA A 106 14.07 -2.60 -8.65
CA ALA A 106 15.41 -2.08 -8.39
C ALA A 106 15.77 -2.14 -6.90
N GLN A 107 14.82 -1.79 -6.03
CA GLN A 107 15.03 -1.86 -4.57
C GLN A 107 15.19 -3.29 -4.09
N ALA A 108 14.43 -4.23 -4.66
CA ALA A 108 14.58 -5.64 -4.32
C ALA A 108 16.00 -6.13 -4.61
N GLU A 109 16.57 -5.77 -5.76
CA GLU A 109 17.94 -6.11 -6.11
C GLU A 109 18.94 -5.44 -5.17
N GLU A 110 18.75 -4.15 -4.90
CA GLU A 110 19.66 -3.38 -4.04
C GLU A 110 19.73 -3.95 -2.62
N PHE A 111 18.60 -4.35 -2.06
CA PHE A 111 18.51 -4.84 -0.69
C PHE A 111 18.54 -6.37 -0.59
N SER A 112 18.81 -7.05 -1.69
CA SER A 112 18.87 -8.53 -1.73
C SER A 112 17.61 -9.22 -1.25
N HIS A 113 16.46 -8.64 -1.60
CA HIS A 113 15.14 -9.22 -1.35
C HIS A 113 14.57 -9.78 -2.63
N SER A 114 13.53 -10.61 -2.51
CA SER A 114 12.73 -10.98 -3.67
C SER A 114 11.85 -9.79 -4.11
N PRO A 115 11.54 -9.67 -5.41
CA PRO A 115 10.58 -8.66 -5.87
C PRO A 115 9.21 -8.79 -5.19
N GLN A 116 8.81 -10.02 -4.89
CA GLN A 116 7.56 -10.30 -4.19
C GLN A 116 7.55 -9.68 -2.79
N ARG A 117 8.63 -9.85 -2.05
CA ARG A 117 8.75 -9.28 -0.71
C ARG A 117 8.72 -7.76 -0.75
N GLU A 118 9.43 -7.15 -1.68
CA GLU A 118 9.44 -5.69 -1.81
C GLU A 118 8.05 -5.16 -2.15
N THR A 119 7.36 -5.78 -3.09
CA THR A 119 6.01 -5.38 -3.46
C THR A 119 5.04 -5.52 -2.29
N ALA A 120 5.12 -6.63 -1.54
CA ALA A 120 4.30 -6.82 -0.35
C ALA A 120 4.61 -5.76 0.71
N PHE A 121 5.88 -5.48 0.94
CA PHE A 121 6.31 -4.45 1.90
C PHE A 121 5.71 -3.08 1.54
N LEU A 122 5.82 -2.68 0.29
CA LEU A 122 5.29 -1.39 -0.16
C LEU A 122 3.77 -1.33 -0.05
N THR A 123 3.08 -2.43 -0.35
CA THR A 123 1.63 -2.50 -0.24
C THR A 123 1.18 -2.40 1.22
N VAL A 124 1.82 -3.14 2.12
CA VAL A 124 1.53 -3.08 3.55
C VAL A 124 1.78 -1.66 4.08
N HIS A 125 2.92 -1.07 3.73
CA HIS A 125 3.26 0.29 4.12
C HIS A 125 2.18 1.29 3.68
N SER A 126 1.77 1.21 2.43
CA SER A 126 0.73 2.08 1.89
C SER A 126 -0.61 1.86 2.57
N MET A 127 -0.99 0.61 2.82
CA MET A 127 -2.24 0.30 3.53
C MET A 127 -2.27 0.89 4.93
N LEU A 128 -1.15 0.86 5.65
CA LEU A 128 -1.07 1.48 6.96
C LEU A 128 -1.29 2.98 6.88
N HIS A 129 -0.76 3.64 5.86
CA HIS A 129 -1.05 5.05 5.61
C HIS A 129 -2.54 5.29 5.33
N LEU A 130 -3.17 4.44 4.53
CA LEU A 130 -4.61 4.56 4.26
C LEU A 130 -5.43 4.40 5.53
N LEU A 131 -4.94 3.66 6.51
CA LEU A 131 -5.60 3.44 7.80
C LEU A 131 -5.21 4.48 8.86
N GLY A 132 -4.47 5.52 8.47
CA GLY A 132 -4.20 6.66 9.32
C GLY A 132 -2.83 6.72 9.95
N TYR A 133 -1.96 5.74 9.71
CA TYR A 133 -0.61 5.78 10.26
C TYR A 133 0.29 6.72 9.46
N ASP A 134 1.03 7.54 10.19
CA ASP A 134 2.00 8.46 9.60
C ASP A 134 3.30 8.38 10.38
N HIS A 135 4.41 8.23 9.69
CA HIS A 135 5.73 8.09 10.33
C HIS A 135 6.51 9.40 10.40
N VAL A 136 5.90 10.52 9.97
CA VAL A 136 6.60 11.81 9.82
C VAL A 136 6.68 12.58 11.13
N ASP A 137 5.76 12.35 12.08
CA ASP A 137 5.56 13.21 13.24
C ASP A 137 6.49 12.90 14.41
N SER A 138 7.01 11.67 14.54
CA SER A 138 7.91 11.33 15.65
C SER A 138 8.66 10.02 15.39
N GLU A 139 9.79 9.84 16.13
CA GLU A 139 10.52 8.59 16.10
C GLU A 139 9.70 7.41 16.64
N GLU A 140 8.83 7.70 17.59
CA GLU A 140 7.93 6.70 18.18
C GLU A 140 6.92 6.21 17.16
N ASP A 141 6.32 7.12 16.39
CA ASP A 141 5.38 6.78 15.33
C ASP A 141 6.06 5.97 14.23
N ASP A 142 7.28 6.33 13.87
CA ASP A 142 8.07 5.61 12.88
C ASP A 142 8.38 4.18 13.36
N ARG A 143 8.78 4.00 14.62
CA ARG A 143 9.04 2.68 15.19
C ARG A 143 7.79 1.82 15.24
N GLU A 144 6.66 2.42 15.60
CA GLU A 144 5.38 1.71 15.66
C GLU A 144 4.98 1.22 14.28
N MET A 145 5.10 2.07 13.27
CA MET A 145 4.77 1.69 11.90
C MET A 145 5.68 0.58 11.38
N ARG A 146 6.99 0.66 11.64
CA ARG A 146 7.95 -0.37 11.25
C ARG A 146 7.65 -1.70 11.92
N ARG A 147 7.27 -1.66 13.19
CA ARG A 147 6.91 -2.86 13.95
C ARG A 147 5.69 -3.54 13.33
N ARG A 148 4.67 -2.76 13.00
CA ARG A 148 3.45 -3.29 12.38
C ARG A 148 3.72 -3.88 11.02
N GLN A 149 4.51 -3.20 10.19
CA GLN A 149 4.93 -3.70 8.89
C GLN A 149 5.63 -5.05 9.02
N ARG A 150 6.57 -5.15 9.93
CA ARG A 150 7.32 -6.38 10.16
C ARG A 150 6.42 -7.53 10.58
N GLU A 151 5.54 -7.28 11.53
CA GLU A 151 4.63 -8.32 12.03
C GLU A 151 3.65 -8.80 10.96
N ILE A 152 3.14 -7.88 10.14
CA ILE A 152 2.24 -8.26 9.04
C ILE A 152 2.97 -9.13 8.01
N LEU A 153 4.18 -8.73 7.65
CA LEU A 153 5.00 -9.51 6.69
C LEU A 153 5.37 -10.88 7.25
N GLU A 154 5.66 -10.97 8.54
CA GLU A 154 5.92 -12.26 9.20
C GLU A 154 4.71 -13.18 9.10
N ARG A 155 3.52 -12.67 9.30
CA ARG A 155 2.27 -13.43 9.14
C ARG A 155 2.07 -13.94 7.71
N MET A 156 2.63 -13.24 6.74
CA MET A 156 2.57 -13.63 5.34
C MET A 156 3.69 -14.58 4.92
N GLY A 157 4.61 -14.89 5.85
CA GLY A 157 5.78 -15.71 5.54
C GLY A 157 6.87 -14.96 4.76
N LEU A 158 6.87 -13.64 4.85
CA LEU A 158 7.78 -12.77 4.10
C LEU A 158 8.73 -11.99 5.01
N SER A 159 9.02 -12.52 6.18
CA SER A 159 9.90 -11.84 7.12
C SER A 159 11.32 -11.66 6.56
N VAL A 160 11.97 -10.59 6.98
CA VAL A 160 13.40 -10.37 6.72
C VAL A 160 14.18 -11.06 7.82
N LYS A 161 15.14 -11.80 7.40
CA LYS A 161 16.12 -12.32 8.34
C LYS A 161 17.23 -11.32 8.57
#